data_01ff7caf7f21265fb7a0c24dc95049a8
#
_entry.id   01ff7caf7f21265fb7a0c24dc95049a8
#
_cell.length_a   1.000
_cell.length_b   1.000
_cell.length_c   1.000
_cell.angle_alpha   90.00
_cell.angle_beta   90.00
_cell.angle_gamma   90.00
#
_symmetry.space_group_name_H-M   'P 1'
#
loop_
_entity.id
_entity.type
_entity.pdbx_description
1 polymer ?
#
loop_
_entity_poly.entity_id
_entity_poly.type
_entity_poly.pdbx_seq_one_letter_code
_entity_poly.pdbx_strand_id
1 'polypeptide(L)'
;METCIQRVFPMSEPIRDTDHAIHRTSHLGYESENTYSGVLSFMRRRYTRDLAGVDVAVTGVPLDLATTFRTGARLGPAAIRSATAQLNEKIHPWGFGPCDHLAIVDYGDCPIDNHRPHTIVDSITNHARRIIAGGTTLLTLGGDHFITYPILKAHVEKHGPLSLIHFDAHCDTWADDAPDSLNHGTMFYKAIKEGLIDPERSVQIGIRTWNDDFMGMNVLGADWVHENGVKATIARILDIVGTHRSYLTFDIDCLDPGFAPGTGTPVPGGLSSAQALAILRGLVPARLVGMDVVEVAPSYDHAEITAIAAAHVAAEMLCVLAAQRR
;
A
#
# COMPACT_ATOMS: atom_id res chain seq x y z
N MET A 1 46.42 -14.40 21.84
CA MET A 1 46.43 -13.43 20.75
C MET A 1 45.82 -14.08 19.56
N GLU A 2 44.47 -14.03 19.49
CA GLU A 2 43.76 -14.53 18.33
C GLU A 2 43.56 -13.40 17.34
N THR A 3 44.09 -13.63 16.17
CA THR A 3 44.02 -12.71 15.04
C THR A 3 42.61 -12.63 14.54
N CYS A 4 42.00 -11.46 14.71
CA CYS A 4 40.75 -11.07 14.07
C CYS A 4 40.93 -11.19 12.56
N ILE A 5 40.39 -12.22 11.94
CA ILE A 5 40.39 -12.36 10.48
C ILE A 5 39.32 -11.38 9.96
N GLN A 6 39.72 -10.20 9.57
CA GLN A 6 38.91 -9.34 8.69
C GLN A 6 38.70 -10.09 7.37
N ARG A 7 37.49 -10.57 7.14
CA ARG A 7 37.08 -11.00 5.80
C ARG A 7 37.01 -9.77 4.91
N VAL A 8 38.10 -9.50 4.21
CA VAL A 8 38.09 -8.54 3.10
C VAL A 8 37.34 -9.20 1.95
N PHE A 9 36.11 -8.77 1.73
CA PHE A 9 35.39 -9.15 0.53
C PHE A 9 36.07 -8.48 -0.68
N PRO A 10 36.30 -9.17 -1.79
CA PRO A 10 36.94 -8.59 -2.96
C PRO A 10 36.04 -7.48 -3.53
N MET A 11 36.60 -6.26 -3.62
CA MET A 11 35.99 -5.05 -4.15
C MET A 11 35.70 -5.07 -5.67
N SER A 12 35.69 -6.22 -6.32
CA SER A 12 35.69 -6.32 -7.78
C SER A 12 34.46 -6.98 -8.43
N GLU A 13 33.46 -7.42 -7.65
CA GLU A 13 32.21 -7.79 -8.29
C GLU A 13 31.38 -6.52 -8.53
N PRO A 14 30.81 -6.35 -9.75
CA PRO A 14 29.86 -5.27 -9.97
C PRO A 14 28.74 -5.44 -8.95
N ILE A 15 28.53 -4.44 -8.10
CA ILE A 15 27.39 -4.36 -7.21
C ILE A 15 26.17 -4.57 -8.11
N ARG A 16 25.48 -5.71 -7.94
CA ARG A 16 24.23 -5.93 -8.63
C ARG A 16 23.33 -4.77 -8.27
N ASP A 17 22.79 -4.09 -9.26
CA ASP A 17 21.96 -2.89 -9.11
C ASP A 17 20.58 -3.17 -8.46
N THR A 18 20.44 -4.31 -7.82
CA THR A 18 19.27 -4.70 -7.07
C THR A 18 19.41 -4.23 -5.63
N ASP A 19 18.52 -3.37 -5.22
CA ASP A 19 18.46 -2.78 -3.88
C ASP A 19 19.70 -1.97 -3.47
N HIS A 20 19.96 -0.88 -4.15
CA HIS A 20 20.97 0.11 -3.79
C HIS A 20 20.90 0.60 -2.33
N ALA A 21 19.72 0.48 -1.71
CA ALA A 21 19.52 0.89 -0.33
C ALA A 21 20.22 -0.04 0.67
N ILE A 22 20.38 -1.34 0.35
CA ILE A 22 21.11 -2.29 1.19
C ILE A 22 22.59 -2.28 0.90
N HIS A 23 22.98 -2.18 -0.38
CA HIS A 23 24.40 -2.34 -0.78
C HIS A 23 25.26 -1.11 -0.56
N ARG A 24 24.68 0.07 -0.33
CA ARG A 24 25.43 1.27 0.05
C ARG A 24 25.56 1.35 1.56
N THR A 25 26.72 0.96 2.09
CA THR A 25 27.22 1.28 3.45
C THR A 25 26.10 1.50 4.48
N SER A 26 25.27 0.50 4.69
CA SER A 26 24.36 0.50 5.83
C SER A 26 25.16 0.11 7.06
N HIS A 27 24.92 0.77 8.19
CA HIS A 27 25.50 0.40 9.48
C HIS A 27 25.05 -1.01 9.94
N LEU A 28 24.05 -1.60 9.27
CA LEU A 28 23.53 -2.92 9.57
C LEU A 28 24.40 -4.06 9.02
N GLY A 29 25.40 -3.78 8.18
CA GLY A 29 26.25 -4.80 7.57
C GLY A 29 25.46 -5.81 6.73
N TYR A 30 26.13 -6.93 6.39
CA TYR A 30 25.52 -8.04 5.63
C TYR A 30 25.01 -9.18 6.55
N GLU A 31 25.02 -8.99 7.85
CA GLU A 31 24.51 -10.00 8.78
C GLU A 31 23.00 -9.84 8.87
N SER A 32 22.28 -10.88 8.45
CA SER A 32 20.84 -10.94 8.63
C SER A 32 20.52 -11.14 10.11
N GLU A 33 19.79 -10.22 10.70
CA GLU A 33 19.24 -10.40 12.04
C GLU A 33 18.12 -11.43 12.01
N ASN A 34 17.91 -12.12 13.12
CA ASN A 34 16.78 -13.02 13.26
C ASN A 34 15.47 -12.28 13.14
N THR A 35 14.41 -12.96 12.65
CA THR A 35 13.08 -12.36 12.41
C THR A 35 12.47 -11.68 13.65
N TYR A 36 12.85 -12.12 14.85
CA TYR A 36 12.35 -11.61 16.14
C TYR A 36 13.26 -10.53 16.76
N SER A 37 14.29 -10.08 16.07
CA SER A 37 15.26 -9.13 16.62
C SER A 37 15.60 -8.01 15.64
N GLY A 38 16.29 -6.97 16.13
CA GLY A 38 16.79 -5.86 15.33
C GLY A 38 15.79 -4.74 15.07
N VAL A 39 16.15 -3.82 14.19
CA VAL A 39 15.31 -2.67 13.83
C VAL A 39 14.26 -3.08 12.82
N LEU A 40 13.00 -2.76 13.11
CA LEU A 40 11.85 -3.13 12.30
C LEU A 40 11.46 -2.00 11.32
N SER A 41 12.29 -1.79 10.30
CA SER A 41 11.88 -1.06 9.10
C SER A 41 11.11 -2.00 8.15
N PHE A 42 10.41 -1.46 7.15
CA PHE A 42 9.69 -2.26 6.17
C PHE A 42 10.64 -3.23 5.45
N MET A 43 10.35 -4.53 5.52
CA MET A 43 11.21 -5.63 5.01
C MET A 43 12.69 -5.47 5.39
N ARG A 44 12.97 -4.83 6.54
CA ARG A 44 14.34 -4.51 7.01
C ARG A 44 15.16 -3.70 6.00
N ARG A 45 14.49 -2.93 5.15
CA ARG A 45 15.13 -2.03 4.20
C ARG A 45 15.71 -0.81 4.92
N ARG A 46 16.67 -0.18 4.26
CA ARG A 46 17.31 1.02 4.79
C ARG A 46 16.27 2.08 5.14
N TYR A 47 16.32 2.56 6.37
CA TYR A 47 15.52 3.69 6.82
C TYR A 47 16.23 4.98 6.46
N THR A 48 15.72 5.71 5.47
CA THR A 48 16.39 6.92 4.96
C THR A 48 15.39 7.82 4.23
N ARG A 49 15.68 9.11 4.22
CA ARG A 49 14.98 10.11 3.40
C ARG A 49 15.77 10.52 2.16
N ASP A 50 16.92 9.92 1.92
CA ASP A 50 17.67 10.06 0.68
C ASP A 50 17.05 9.13 -0.38
N LEU A 51 16.55 9.75 -1.47
CA LEU A 51 15.87 9.05 -2.57
C LEU A 51 16.77 8.93 -3.81
N ALA A 52 18.06 9.25 -3.72
CA ALA A 52 18.96 9.11 -4.85
C ALA A 52 19.12 7.64 -5.26
N GLY A 53 18.67 7.30 -6.47
CA GLY A 53 18.71 5.94 -7.00
C GLY A 53 17.67 4.99 -6.39
N VAL A 54 16.62 5.51 -5.74
CA VAL A 54 15.54 4.73 -5.14
C VAL A 54 14.39 4.59 -6.11
N ASP A 55 13.95 3.35 -6.33
CA ASP A 55 12.80 3.02 -7.18
C ASP A 55 11.48 3.14 -6.44
N VAL A 56 11.44 2.65 -5.19
CA VAL A 56 10.24 2.66 -4.35
C VAL A 56 10.59 3.15 -2.94
N ALA A 57 9.83 4.14 -2.47
CA ALA A 57 9.85 4.56 -1.08
C ALA A 57 8.59 4.05 -0.38
N VAL A 58 8.78 3.36 0.74
CA VAL A 58 7.69 2.96 1.62
C VAL A 58 7.56 3.99 2.73
N THR A 59 6.38 4.56 2.92
CA THR A 59 6.12 5.54 3.98
C THR A 59 4.89 5.17 4.79
N GLY A 60 4.87 5.53 6.07
CA GLY A 60 3.66 5.41 6.88
C GLY A 60 2.89 6.74 6.95
N VAL A 61 1.57 6.67 7.05
CA VAL A 61 0.70 7.81 7.35
C VAL A 61 -0.19 7.44 8.54
N PRO A 62 0.29 7.66 9.78
CA PRO A 62 -0.36 7.20 11.02
C PRO A 62 -1.54 8.10 11.42
N LEU A 63 -2.63 8.08 10.63
CA LEU A 63 -3.88 8.82 10.84
C LEU A 63 -5.03 7.86 11.17
N ASP A 64 -5.94 8.27 12.08
CA ASP A 64 -7.22 7.59 12.30
C ASP A 64 -8.31 8.55 12.81
N LEU A 65 -8.20 9.82 12.45
CA LEU A 65 -9.18 10.84 12.82
C LEU A 65 -10.43 10.79 11.93
N ALA A 66 -10.35 10.16 10.78
CA ALA A 66 -11.46 10.07 9.83
C ALA A 66 -12.36 8.84 10.05
N THR A 67 -12.00 7.97 10.98
CA THR A 67 -12.67 6.69 11.26
C THR A 67 -14.06 6.89 11.84
N THR A 68 -15.05 6.14 11.36
CA THR A 68 -16.45 6.25 11.79
C THR A 68 -16.85 5.30 12.92
N PHE A 69 -16.13 4.20 13.14
CA PHE A 69 -16.48 3.19 14.15
C PHE A 69 -15.32 2.89 15.11
N ARG A 70 -14.34 2.08 14.70
CA ARG A 70 -13.22 1.66 15.55
C ARG A 70 -11.97 2.42 15.17
N THR A 71 -11.39 3.16 16.10
CA THR A 71 -10.09 3.80 15.91
C THR A 71 -8.94 2.82 16.14
N GLY A 72 -7.73 3.17 15.75
CA GLY A 72 -6.52 2.37 15.97
C GLY A 72 -5.69 2.17 14.69
N ALA A 73 -6.20 2.56 13.53
CA ALA A 73 -5.49 2.46 12.26
C ALA A 73 -4.19 3.29 12.23
N ARG A 74 -4.05 4.32 13.07
CA ARG A 74 -2.78 5.05 13.27
C ARG A 74 -1.60 4.17 13.68
N LEU A 75 -1.86 2.98 14.23
CA LEU A 75 -0.85 2.00 14.61
C LEU A 75 -0.53 1.01 13.47
N GLY A 76 -1.29 1.04 12.39
CA GLY A 76 -1.16 0.17 11.24
C GLY A 76 0.24 0.17 10.61
N PRO A 77 0.85 1.34 10.30
CA PRO A 77 2.17 1.40 9.71
C PRO A 77 3.25 0.66 10.52
N ALA A 78 3.23 0.80 11.85
CA ALA A 78 4.16 0.13 12.73
C ALA A 78 3.94 -1.40 12.76
N ALA A 79 2.68 -1.84 12.82
CA ALA A 79 2.33 -3.25 12.84
C ALA A 79 2.69 -3.95 11.51
N ILE A 80 2.41 -3.32 10.38
CA ILE A 80 2.77 -3.83 9.06
C ILE A 80 4.30 -3.97 8.94
N ARG A 81 5.08 -2.95 9.34
CA ARG A 81 6.55 -3.03 9.34
C ARG A 81 7.05 -4.22 10.17
N SER A 82 6.50 -4.37 11.39
CA SER A 82 6.84 -5.52 12.25
C SER A 82 6.55 -6.85 11.56
N ALA A 83 5.37 -6.99 10.97
CA ALA A 83 4.96 -8.21 10.27
C ALA A 83 5.82 -8.51 9.04
N THR A 84 6.40 -7.49 8.37
CA THR A 84 7.29 -7.72 7.21
C THR A 84 8.60 -8.39 7.57
N ALA A 85 9.00 -8.41 8.84
CA ALA A 85 10.24 -9.05 9.28
C ALA A 85 10.31 -10.55 8.99
N GLN A 86 9.16 -11.21 8.85
CA GLN A 86 9.07 -12.65 8.53
C GLN A 86 9.09 -12.95 7.01
N LEU A 87 8.98 -11.91 6.16
CA LEU A 87 8.94 -12.13 4.72
C LEU A 87 10.31 -12.63 4.23
N ASN A 88 10.28 -13.67 3.41
CA ASN A 88 11.47 -14.22 2.80
C ASN A 88 11.97 -13.29 1.67
N GLU A 89 13.27 -13.42 1.35
CA GLU A 89 13.87 -12.72 0.21
C GLU A 89 13.18 -13.04 -1.11
N LYS A 90 12.74 -14.31 -1.27
CA LYS A 90 11.96 -14.75 -2.43
C LYS A 90 10.52 -15.02 -2.04
N ILE A 91 9.59 -14.47 -2.77
CA ILE A 91 8.16 -14.56 -2.50
C ILE A 91 7.53 -15.62 -3.42
N HIS A 92 6.79 -16.57 -2.84
CA HIS A 92 6.03 -17.56 -3.61
C HIS A 92 4.71 -16.93 -4.10
N PRO A 93 4.30 -17.15 -5.35
CA PRO A 93 4.88 -18.03 -6.38
C PRO A 93 5.85 -17.35 -7.35
N TRP A 94 6.26 -16.10 -7.10
CA TRP A 94 7.09 -15.31 -8.01
C TRP A 94 8.45 -15.93 -8.31
N GLY A 95 9.04 -16.64 -7.34
CA GLY A 95 10.38 -17.21 -7.42
C GLY A 95 11.50 -16.16 -7.35
N PHE A 96 11.15 -14.90 -7.08
CA PHE A 96 12.06 -13.79 -6.82
C PHE A 96 11.51 -12.91 -5.69
N GLY A 97 12.34 -12.04 -5.14
CA GLY A 97 11.93 -10.98 -4.23
C GLY A 97 11.82 -9.63 -4.93
N PRO A 98 11.04 -8.68 -4.41
CA PRO A 98 10.95 -7.36 -5.02
C PRO A 98 12.30 -6.65 -5.08
N CYS A 99 13.17 -6.87 -4.07
CA CYS A 99 14.50 -6.28 -3.99
C CYS A 99 15.51 -6.86 -5.00
N ASP A 100 15.17 -7.94 -5.70
CA ASP A 100 15.98 -8.43 -6.82
C ASP A 100 15.95 -7.49 -8.03
N HIS A 101 14.93 -6.62 -8.10
CA HIS A 101 14.66 -5.75 -9.25
C HIS A 101 14.40 -4.29 -8.90
N LEU A 102 14.18 -3.96 -7.63
CA LEU A 102 13.81 -2.63 -7.15
C LEU A 102 14.71 -2.18 -6.00
N ALA A 103 15.21 -0.98 -6.06
CA ALA A 103 15.83 -0.30 -4.93
C ALA A 103 14.72 0.27 -4.02
N ILE A 104 14.53 -0.37 -2.86
CA ILE A 104 13.44 -0.06 -1.93
C ILE A 104 14.02 0.53 -0.64
N VAL A 105 13.40 1.60 -0.14
CA VAL A 105 13.73 2.18 1.16
C VAL A 105 12.49 2.35 2.02
N ASP A 106 12.67 2.30 3.34
CA ASP A 106 11.69 2.81 4.29
C ASP A 106 11.96 4.30 4.51
N TYR A 107 11.03 5.13 4.05
CA TYR A 107 11.14 6.59 4.14
C TYR A 107 10.71 7.14 5.50
N GLY A 108 10.19 6.27 6.37
CA GLY A 108 9.60 6.63 7.66
C GLY A 108 8.19 7.19 7.50
N ASP A 109 7.69 7.81 8.57
CA ASP A 109 6.32 8.27 8.61
C ASP A 109 6.15 9.75 8.23
N CYS A 110 4.96 10.05 7.70
CA CYS A 110 4.50 11.41 7.48
C CYS A 110 4.30 12.13 8.81
N PRO A 111 4.91 13.31 9.02
CA PRO A 111 4.64 14.10 10.21
C PRO A 111 3.23 14.70 10.14
N ILE A 112 2.36 14.29 11.05
CA ILE A 112 0.97 14.74 11.16
C ILE A 112 0.78 15.41 12.53
N ASP A 113 0.15 16.57 12.57
CA ASP A 113 -0.27 17.22 13.80
C ASP A 113 -1.78 17.02 14.03
N ASN A 114 -2.12 16.02 14.83
CA ASN A 114 -3.51 15.70 15.17
C ASN A 114 -4.23 16.81 15.95
N HIS A 115 -3.49 17.76 16.53
CA HIS A 115 -4.07 18.93 17.20
C HIS A 115 -4.47 20.04 16.22
N ARG A 116 -4.08 19.90 14.94
CA ARG A 116 -4.39 20.84 13.85
C ARG A 116 -4.98 20.11 12.65
N PRO A 117 -6.21 19.57 12.74
CA PRO A 117 -6.80 18.74 11.67
C PRO A 117 -6.83 19.42 10.30
N HIS A 118 -7.02 20.74 10.27
CA HIS A 118 -7.03 21.52 9.03
C HIS A 118 -5.69 21.51 8.25
N THR A 119 -4.58 21.05 8.87
CA THR A 119 -3.27 20.95 8.22
C THR A 119 -3.00 19.56 7.65
N ILE A 120 -3.85 18.57 7.94
CA ILE A 120 -3.58 17.15 7.64
C ILE A 120 -3.50 16.92 6.13
N VAL A 121 -4.47 17.41 5.36
CA VAL A 121 -4.50 17.25 3.91
C VAL A 121 -3.21 17.80 3.28
N ASP A 122 -2.83 19.02 3.62
CA ASP A 122 -1.61 19.64 3.10
C ASP A 122 -0.33 18.91 3.55
N SER A 123 -0.29 18.45 4.80
CA SER A 123 0.85 17.71 5.34
C SER A 123 1.10 16.42 4.56
N ILE A 124 0.06 15.63 4.33
CA ILE A 124 0.13 14.36 3.59
C ILE A 124 0.44 14.64 2.11
N THR A 125 -0.26 15.59 1.47
CA THR A 125 -0.01 15.96 0.07
C THR A 125 1.43 16.41 -0.14
N ASN A 126 1.96 17.28 0.72
CA ASN A 126 3.33 17.76 0.63
C ASN A 126 4.36 16.66 0.90
N HIS A 127 4.05 15.72 1.79
CA HIS A 127 4.91 14.57 2.07
C HIS A 127 4.99 13.65 0.85
N ALA A 128 3.85 13.25 0.27
CA ALA A 128 3.79 12.45 -0.94
C ALA A 128 4.48 13.15 -2.13
N ARG A 129 4.20 14.44 -2.34
CA ARG A 129 4.82 15.25 -3.42
C ARG A 129 6.35 15.19 -3.36
N ARG A 130 6.95 15.33 -2.17
CA ARG A 130 8.43 15.25 -2.02
C ARG A 130 8.99 13.90 -2.45
N ILE A 131 8.28 12.81 -2.16
CA ILE A 131 8.72 11.46 -2.52
C ILE A 131 8.64 11.24 -4.02
N ILE A 132 7.50 11.57 -4.63
CA ILE A 132 7.25 11.27 -6.05
C ILE A 132 7.92 12.25 -7.02
N ALA A 133 8.36 13.42 -6.56
CA ALA A 133 8.99 14.44 -7.40
C ALA A 133 10.21 13.91 -8.15
N GLY A 134 11.05 13.11 -7.49
CA GLY A 134 12.28 12.53 -8.04
C GLY A 134 12.08 11.32 -8.96
N GLY A 135 10.86 10.89 -9.22
CA GLY A 135 10.57 9.69 -10.03
C GLY A 135 10.38 8.41 -9.20
N THR A 136 10.54 8.48 -7.90
CA THR A 136 10.31 7.36 -6.98
C THR A 136 8.83 7.00 -6.93
N THR A 137 8.51 5.73 -7.01
CA THR A 137 7.15 5.22 -6.77
C THR A 137 6.87 5.19 -5.27
N LEU A 138 5.66 5.57 -4.88
CA LEU A 138 5.24 5.61 -3.49
C LEU A 138 4.38 4.38 -3.16
N LEU A 139 4.77 3.65 -2.11
CA LEU A 139 3.93 2.70 -1.38
C LEU A 139 3.64 3.27 0.00
N THR A 140 2.37 3.48 0.32
CA THR A 140 1.97 4.02 1.63
C THR A 140 1.38 2.92 2.52
N LEU A 141 1.83 2.89 3.77
CA LEU A 141 1.22 2.10 4.83
C LEU A 141 0.27 3.03 5.60
N GLY A 142 -1.00 2.78 5.49
CA GLY A 142 -2.01 3.65 6.07
C GLY A 142 -2.22 3.44 7.55
N GLY A 143 -2.74 4.42 8.07
CA GLY A 143 -3.83 4.82 8.85
C GLY A 143 -5.20 4.48 8.24
N ASP A 144 -6.16 5.32 8.51
CA ASP A 144 -7.48 5.20 7.91
C ASP A 144 -7.46 5.51 6.41
N HIS A 145 -8.50 5.11 5.69
CA HIS A 145 -8.54 5.21 4.23
C HIS A 145 -8.58 6.66 3.70
N PHE A 146 -8.95 7.63 4.54
CA PHE A 146 -8.95 9.05 4.14
C PHE A 146 -7.60 9.52 3.58
N ILE A 147 -6.49 8.92 4.03
CA ILE A 147 -5.13 9.31 3.60
C ILE A 147 -4.93 9.22 2.09
N THR A 148 -5.69 8.37 1.41
CA THR A 148 -5.58 8.16 -0.04
C THR A 148 -5.96 9.41 -0.81
N TYR A 149 -6.94 10.20 -0.34
CA TYR A 149 -7.34 11.44 -1.00
C TYR A 149 -6.21 12.48 -1.11
N PRO A 150 -5.53 12.91 -0.02
CA PRO A 150 -4.41 13.83 -0.15
C PRO A 150 -3.20 13.23 -0.90
N ILE A 151 -3.01 11.92 -0.89
CA ILE A 151 -1.97 11.25 -1.69
C ILE A 151 -2.30 11.32 -3.18
N LEU A 152 -3.56 11.11 -3.56
CA LEU A 152 -4.03 11.26 -4.94
C LEU A 152 -3.80 12.69 -5.46
N LYS A 153 -4.02 13.73 -4.64
CA LYS A 153 -3.72 15.12 -5.04
C LYS A 153 -2.27 15.26 -5.52
N ALA A 154 -1.32 14.72 -4.76
CA ALA A 154 0.10 14.77 -5.14
C ALA A 154 0.41 13.96 -6.42
N HIS A 155 -0.23 12.81 -6.60
CA HIS A 155 -0.04 12.01 -7.81
C HIS A 155 -0.62 12.67 -9.05
N VAL A 156 -1.80 13.28 -8.94
CA VAL A 156 -2.48 13.96 -10.06
C VAL A 156 -1.72 15.19 -10.54
N GLU A 157 -1.08 15.93 -9.66
CA GLU A 157 -0.16 17.02 -10.04
C GLU A 157 0.93 16.55 -11.00
N LYS A 158 1.40 15.32 -10.86
CA LYS A 158 2.47 14.75 -11.69
C LYS A 158 1.95 13.99 -12.92
N HIS A 159 0.84 13.31 -12.79
CA HIS A 159 0.40 12.30 -13.75
C HIS A 159 -0.88 12.67 -14.50
N GLY A 160 -1.61 13.71 -14.06
CA GLY A 160 -2.99 13.98 -14.46
C GLY A 160 -3.97 13.03 -13.76
N PRO A 161 -5.27 13.10 -14.09
CA PRO A 161 -6.28 12.22 -13.53
C PRO A 161 -5.92 10.75 -13.66
N LEU A 162 -6.25 9.94 -12.64
CA LEU A 162 -5.86 8.55 -12.52
C LEU A 162 -7.06 7.61 -12.60
N SER A 163 -6.83 6.40 -13.06
CA SER A 163 -7.74 5.29 -12.76
C SER A 163 -7.49 4.82 -11.32
N LEU A 164 -8.55 4.40 -10.63
CA LEU A 164 -8.45 3.80 -9.30
C LEU A 164 -8.72 2.29 -9.38
N ILE A 165 -7.84 1.50 -8.78
CA ILE A 165 -8.08 0.08 -8.49
C ILE A 165 -8.26 0.00 -6.98
N HIS A 166 -9.49 -0.18 -6.53
CA HIS A 166 -9.90 -0.04 -5.13
C HIS A 166 -10.41 -1.35 -4.58
N PHE A 167 -9.66 -1.97 -3.67
CA PHE A 167 -10.09 -3.15 -2.90
C PHE A 167 -10.65 -2.70 -1.57
N ASP A 168 -11.92 -3.06 -1.28
CA ASP A 168 -12.62 -2.58 -0.08
C ASP A 168 -13.92 -3.36 0.17
N ALA A 169 -14.44 -3.32 1.39
CA ALA A 169 -15.81 -3.68 1.69
C ALA A 169 -16.79 -2.52 1.40
N HIS A 170 -16.27 -1.29 1.39
CA HIS A 170 -17.00 -0.03 1.28
C HIS A 170 -16.69 0.67 -0.04
N CYS A 171 -17.62 1.49 -0.50
CA CYS A 171 -17.41 2.24 -1.74
C CYS A 171 -16.65 3.56 -1.54
N ASP A 172 -16.71 4.13 -0.32
CA ASP A 172 -16.09 5.39 0.07
C ASP A 172 -16.45 6.60 -0.80
N THR A 173 -17.61 6.50 -1.45
CA THR A 173 -18.20 7.53 -2.32
C THR A 173 -19.47 8.13 -1.73
N TRP A 174 -19.73 7.97 -0.41
CA TRP A 174 -20.85 8.64 0.22
C TRP A 174 -20.75 10.15 0.09
N ALA A 175 -21.86 10.80 -0.22
CA ALA A 175 -21.88 12.24 -0.47
C ALA A 175 -21.47 13.03 0.78
N ASP A 176 -20.49 13.93 0.60
CA ASP A 176 -19.98 14.83 1.64
C ASP A 176 -19.46 16.11 0.98
N ASP A 177 -20.25 17.19 1.05
CA ASP A 177 -19.89 18.47 0.48
C ASP A 177 -19.18 19.42 1.48
N ALA A 178 -18.91 18.95 2.71
CA ALA A 178 -18.16 19.74 3.67
C ALA A 178 -16.67 19.79 3.29
N PRO A 179 -16.10 20.97 3.00
CA PRO A 179 -14.74 21.08 2.44
C PRO A 179 -13.64 20.63 3.40
N ASP A 180 -13.87 20.73 4.70
CA ASP A 180 -12.94 20.44 5.78
C ASP A 180 -13.22 19.10 6.49
N SER A 181 -14.21 18.35 6.01
CA SER A 181 -14.53 17.03 6.56
C SER A 181 -13.39 16.03 6.31
N LEU A 182 -12.97 15.37 7.40
CA LEU A 182 -12.11 14.20 7.39
C LEU A 182 -13.00 12.98 7.62
N ASN A 183 -13.25 12.20 6.58
CA ASN A 183 -14.10 11.03 6.68
C ASN A 183 -13.63 9.96 5.67
N HIS A 184 -13.33 8.76 6.18
CA HIS A 184 -12.82 7.67 5.39
C HIS A 184 -13.85 7.04 4.44
N GLY A 185 -15.16 7.29 4.66
CA GLY A 185 -16.23 6.82 3.77
C GLY A 185 -16.60 7.79 2.64
N THR A 186 -15.98 8.99 2.57
CA THR A 186 -16.41 10.03 1.63
C THR A 186 -15.28 10.57 0.76
N MET A 187 -14.04 10.09 0.95
CA MET A 187 -12.89 10.68 0.31
C MET A 187 -12.87 10.48 -1.22
N PHE A 188 -13.43 9.40 -1.74
CA PHE A 188 -13.51 9.20 -3.19
C PHE A 188 -14.63 10.01 -3.83
N TYR A 189 -15.69 10.35 -3.09
CA TYR A 189 -16.66 11.35 -3.55
C TYR A 189 -15.95 12.68 -3.83
N LYS A 190 -15.11 13.15 -2.89
CA LYS A 190 -14.31 14.37 -3.07
C LYS A 190 -13.31 14.25 -4.23
N ALA A 191 -12.58 13.13 -4.28
CA ALA A 191 -11.59 12.88 -5.32
C ALA A 191 -12.21 12.89 -6.75
N ILE A 192 -13.38 12.30 -6.92
CA ILE A 192 -14.12 12.31 -8.21
C ILE A 192 -14.61 13.72 -8.53
N LYS A 193 -15.22 14.43 -7.58
CA LYS A 193 -15.71 15.81 -7.80
C LYS A 193 -14.59 16.78 -8.15
N GLU A 194 -13.39 16.59 -7.61
CA GLU A 194 -12.20 17.37 -7.93
C GLU A 194 -11.49 16.92 -9.23
N GLY A 195 -11.97 15.85 -9.88
CA GLY A 195 -11.36 15.32 -11.11
C GLY A 195 -10.01 14.64 -10.89
N LEU A 196 -9.73 14.16 -9.68
CA LEU A 196 -8.50 13.41 -9.39
C LEU A 196 -8.58 11.99 -9.94
N ILE A 197 -9.78 11.42 -10.01
CA ILE A 197 -10.06 10.05 -10.47
C ILE A 197 -10.99 10.12 -11.67
N ASP A 198 -10.72 9.30 -12.69
CA ASP A 198 -11.63 8.98 -13.78
C ASP A 198 -12.51 7.79 -13.36
N PRO A 199 -13.77 7.99 -12.97
CA PRO A 199 -14.61 6.93 -12.44
C PRO A 199 -14.95 5.85 -13.49
N GLU A 200 -15.12 6.22 -14.77
CA GLU A 200 -15.46 5.26 -15.83
C GLU A 200 -14.33 4.24 -16.08
N ARG A 201 -13.08 4.62 -15.74
CA ARG A 201 -11.88 3.80 -15.86
C ARG A 201 -11.36 3.32 -14.52
N SER A 202 -12.20 3.39 -13.49
CA SER A 202 -11.88 2.96 -12.14
C SER A 202 -12.78 1.80 -11.72
N VAL A 203 -12.26 0.95 -10.84
CA VAL A 203 -12.95 -0.26 -10.39
C VAL A 203 -12.81 -0.46 -8.90
N GLN A 204 -13.92 -0.83 -8.27
CA GLN A 204 -14.02 -1.21 -6.86
C GLN A 204 -14.23 -2.72 -6.76
N ILE A 205 -13.49 -3.40 -5.89
CA ILE A 205 -13.44 -4.86 -5.78
C ILE A 205 -13.72 -5.27 -4.33
N GLY A 206 -14.71 -6.13 -4.12
CA GLY A 206 -15.04 -6.66 -2.79
C GLY A 206 -16.15 -5.93 -2.07
N ILE A 207 -16.75 -4.93 -2.71
CA ILE A 207 -17.83 -4.11 -2.14
C ILE A 207 -19.00 -4.98 -1.69
N ARG A 208 -19.47 -4.76 -0.46
CA ARG A 208 -20.61 -5.47 0.13
C ARG A 208 -21.39 -4.61 1.12
N THR A 209 -21.20 -3.30 1.05
CA THR A 209 -22.02 -2.30 1.71
C THR A 209 -22.84 -1.53 0.68
N TRP A 210 -23.98 -0.99 1.11
CA TRP A 210 -24.88 -0.28 0.21
C TRP A 210 -24.48 1.20 0.08
N ASN A 211 -24.57 1.71 -1.15
CA ASN A 211 -24.61 3.15 -1.43
C ASN A 211 -25.61 3.38 -2.57
N ASP A 212 -26.31 4.51 -2.54
CA ASP A 212 -27.26 4.87 -3.58
C ASP A 212 -26.58 5.35 -4.87
N ASP A 213 -25.33 5.87 -4.75
CA ASP A 213 -24.56 6.39 -5.87
C ASP A 213 -23.07 6.03 -5.75
N PHE A 214 -22.58 5.22 -6.66
CA PHE A 214 -21.15 4.87 -6.78
C PHE A 214 -20.38 5.87 -7.65
N MET A 215 -20.94 7.04 -7.96
CA MET A 215 -20.29 8.12 -8.71
C MET A 215 -19.74 7.72 -10.08
N GLY A 216 -20.36 6.73 -10.75
CA GLY A 216 -19.91 6.21 -12.04
C GLY A 216 -18.77 5.20 -11.99
N MET A 217 -18.34 4.78 -10.81
CA MET A 217 -17.33 3.73 -10.64
C MET A 217 -17.88 2.36 -11.08
N ASN A 218 -17.02 1.53 -11.65
CA ASN A 218 -17.34 0.13 -11.89
C ASN A 218 -17.22 -0.67 -10.59
N VAL A 219 -18.22 -1.45 -10.24
CA VAL A 219 -18.26 -2.22 -8.99
C VAL A 219 -18.25 -3.71 -9.28
N LEU A 220 -17.27 -4.42 -8.70
CA LEU A 220 -17.20 -5.88 -8.62
C LEU A 220 -17.43 -6.26 -7.16
N GLY A 221 -18.69 -6.46 -6.77
CA GLY A 221 -19.05 -6.83 -5.40
C GLY A 221 -18.38 -8.13 -4.95
N ALA A 222 -18.30 -8.35 -3.65
CA ALA A 222 -17.72 -9.59 -3.12
C ALA A 222 -18.46 -10.84 -3.64
N ASP A 223 -19.78 -10.78 -3.74
CA ASP A 223 -20.62 -11.82 -4.32
C ASP A 223 -20.23 -12.12 -5.78
N TRP A 224 -20.07 -11.06 -6.58
CA TRP A 224 -19.64 -11.21 -7.97
C TRP A 224 -18.26 -11.88 -8.07
N VAL A 225 -17.30 -11.50 -7.21
CA VAL A 225 -15.96 -12.10 -7.19
C VAL A 225 -16.03 -13.58 -6.78
N HIS A 226 -16.89 -13.93 -5.81
CA HIS A 226 -17.08 -15.32 -5.40
C HIS A 226 -17.69 -16.18 -6.50
N GLU A 227 -18.66 -15.64 -7.24
CA GLU A 227 -19.35 -16.37 -8.33
C GLU A 227 -18.47 -16.54 -9.57
N ASN A 228 -17.72 -15.51 -9.95
CA ASN A 228 -16.95 -15.49 -11.20
C ASN A 228 -15.47 -15.90 -11.04
N GLY A 229 -14.93 -15.78 -9.83
CA GLY A 229 -13.58 -16.21 -9.47
C GLY A 229 -12.48 -15.27 -9.91
N VAL A 230 -11.27 -15.58 -9.46
CA VAL A 230 -10.06 -14.74 -9.59
C VAL A 230 -9.75 -14.36 -11.06
N LYS A 231 -9.82 -15.32 -11.98
CA LYS A 231 -9.44 -15.07 -13.38
C LYS A 231 -10.35 -14.07 -14.07
N ALA A 232 -11.67 -14.18 -13.84
CA ALA A 232 -12.64 -13.25 -14.41
C ALA A 232 -12.48 -11.86 -13.78
N THR A 233 -12.22 -11.79 -12.47
CA THR A 233 -11.97 -10.54 -11.75
C THR A 233 -10.76 -9.81 -12.33
N ILE A 234 -9.62 -10.49 -12.51
CA ILE A 234 -8.43 -9.91 -13.13
C ILE A 234 -8.73 -9.38 -14.53
N ALA A 235 -9.38 -10.20 -15.37
CA ALA A 235 -9.71 -9.81 -16.74
C ALA A 235 -10.59 -8.55 -16.76
N ARG A 236 -11.58 -8.47 -15.88
CA ARG A 236 -12.49 -7.32 -15.80
C ARG A 236 -11.79 -6.06 -15.30
N ILE A 237 -10.91 -6.16 -14.27
CA ILE A 237 -10.10 -5.04 -13.80
C ILE A 237 -9.26 -4.48 -14.94
N LEU A 238 -8.51 -5.34 -15.65
CA LEU A 238 -7.63 -4.92 -16.72
C LEU A 238 -8.37 -4.34 -17.93
N ASP A 239 -9.55 -4.84 -18.24
CA ASP A 239 -10.45 -4.28 -19.27
C ASP A 239 -10.88 -2.84 -18.93
N ILE A 240 -11.26 -2.59 -17.68
CA ILE A 240 -11.71 -1.28 -17.19
C ILE A 240 -10.57 -0.27 -17.18
N VAL A 241 -9.45 -0.60 -16.54
CA VAL A 241 -8.35 0.36 -16.39
C VAL A 241 -7.50 0.52 -17.66
N GLY A 242 -7.48 -0.48 -18.52
CA GLY A 242 -6.75 -0.47 -19.79
C GLY A 242 -5.28 -0.10 -19.62
N THR A 243 -4.80 0.86 -20.42
CA THR A 243 -3.42 1.37 -20.38
C THR A 243 -3.26 2.66 -19.57
N HIS A 244 -4.31 3.07 -18.85
CA HIS A 244 -4.28 4.31 -18.05
C HIS A 244 -3.36 4.16 -16.84
N ARG A 245 -2.80 5.29 -16.40
CA ARG A 245 -2.09 5.35 -15.13
C ARG A 245 -3.07 5.10 -14.00
N SER A 246 -2.76 4.11 -13.15
CA SER A 246 -3.65 3.66 -12.10
C SER A 246 -3.00 3.82 -10.73
N TYR A 247 -3.79 4.22 -9.77
CA TYR A 247 -3.47 4.14 -8.35
C TYR A 247 -4.15 2.90 -7.76
N LEU A 248 -3.40 2.10 -7.01
CA LEU A 248 -3.92 0.90 -6.36
C LEU A 248 -4.05 1.17 -4.86
N THR A 249 -5.26 1.15 -4.35
CA THR A 249 -5.55 1.25 -2.92
C THR A 249 -6.17 -0.05 -2.42
N PHE A 250 -5.68 -0.51 -1.28
CA PHE A 250 -6.13 -1.75 -0.66
C PHE A 250 -6.53 -1.49 0.79
N ASP A 251 -7.85 -1.38 1.00
CA ASP A 251 -8.40 -1.47 2.34
C ASP A 251 -8.35 -2.92 2.81
N ILE A 252 -7.78 -3.12 4.00
CA ILE A 252 -7.63 -4.47 4.53
C ILE A 252 -8.98 -5.14 4.83
N ASP A 253 -10.04 -4.36 5.02
CA ASP A 253 -11.38 -4.88 5.25
C ASP A 253 -12.08 -5.42 3.99
N CYS A 254 -11.46 -5.26 2.81
CA CYS A 254 -11.80 -6.05 1.61
C CYS A 254 -11.76 -7.55 1.92
N LEU A 255 -10.84 -7.97 2.78
CA LEU A 255 -10.79 -9.34 3.26
C LEU A 255 -11.95 -9.64 4.22
N ASP A 256 -12.39 -10.88 4.23
CA ASP A 256 -13.35 -11.35 5.24
C ASP A 256 -12.75 -11.21 6.65
N PRO A 257 -13.53 -10.84 7.67
CA PRO A 257 -13.06 -10.75 9.06
C PRO A 257 -12.43 -12.04 9.60
N GLY A 258 -12.68 -13.18 8.99
CA GLY A 258 -11.99 -14.44 9.29
C GLY A 258 -10.50 -14.43 8.90
N PHE A 259 -10.09 -13.56 7.96
CA PHE A 259 -8.70 -13.38 7.49
C PHE A 259 -8.08 -12.05 7.96
N ALA A 260 -8.91 -11.04 8.22
CA ALA A 260 -8.45 -9.72 8.66
C ALA A 260 -9.41 -9.11 9.70
N PRO A 261 -9.41 -9.61 10.95
CA PRO A 261 -10.26 -9.07 12.02
C PRO A 261 -9.82 -7.69 12.52
N GLY A 262 -8.55 -7.34 12.33
CA GLY A 262 -7.91 -6.13 12.85
C GLY A 262 -8.15 -4.90 11.98
N THR A 263 -9.40 -4.50 11.81
CA THR A 263 -9.81 -3.32 11.05
C THR A 263 -10.90 -2.52 11.74
N GLY A 264 -11.14 -1.30 11.25
CA GLY A 264 -12.10 -0.35 11.82
C GLY A 264 -13.56 -0.73 11.57
N THR A 265 -13.88 -1.14 10.35
CA THR A 265 -15.25 -1.35 9.87
C THR A 265 -15.43 -2.72 9.17
N PRO A 266 -15.19 -3.84 9.88
CA PRO A 266 -15.23 -5.17 9.28
C PRO A 266 -16.65 -5.54 8.82
N VAL A 267 -16.76 -6.13 7.62
CA VAL A 267 -18.02 -6.63 7.06
C VAL A 267 -17.84 -8.10 6.66
N PRO A 268 -18.69 -9.05 7.09
CA PRO A 268 -18.64 -10.45 6.67
C PRO A 268 -18.90 -10.66 5.17
N GLY A 269 -18.41 -11.78 4.64
CA GLY A 269 -18.60 -12.15 3.22
C GLY A 269 -17.52 -11.58 2.29
N GLY A 270 -16.38 -11.17 2.83
CA GLY A 270 -15.27 -10.63 2.08
C GLY A 270 -14.41 -11.66 1.34
N LEU A 271 -13.37 -11.20 0.68
CA LEU A 271 -12.41 -12.04 -0.02
C LEU A 271 -11.55 -12.84 0.98
N SER A 272 -11.17 -14.04 0.60
CA SER A 272 -10.07 -14.72 1.29
C SER A 272 -8.73 -14.05 0.94
N SER A 273 -7.75 -14.16 1.83
CA SER A 273 -6.38 -13.69 1.53
C SER A 273 -5.81 -14.34 0.26
N ALA A 274 -6.13 -15.61 0.00
CA ALA A 274 -5.69 -16.32 -1.20
C ALA A 274 -6.28 -15.69 -2.49
N GLN A 275 -7.57 -15.31 -2.49
CA GLN A 275 -8.21 -14.64 -3.65
C GLN A 275 -7.58 -13.26 -3.88
N ALA A 276 -7.47 -12.45 -2.83
CA ALA A 276 -6.93 -11.10 -2.94
C ALA A 276 -5.47 -11.10 -3.46
N LEU A 277 -4.59 -11.91 -2.89
CA LEU A 277 -3.21 -12.03 -3.35
C LEU A 277 -3.12 -12.55 -4.79
N ALA A 278 -4.00 -13.49 -5.19
CA ALA A 278 -4.03 -13.99 -6.56
C ALA A 278 -4.52 -12.94 -7.56
N ILE A 279 -5.49 -12.10 -7.17
CA ILE A 279 -5.95 -10.98 -8.00
C ILE A 279 -4.83 -9.96 -8.18
N LEU A 280 -4.15 -9.56 -7.09
CA LEU A 280 -3.02 -8.62 -7.13
C LEU A 280 -1.93 -9.11 -8.11
N ARG A 281 -1.54 -10.37 -8.07
CA ARG A 281 -0.56 -10.96 -9.00
C ARG A 281 -0.96 -10.82 -10.47
N GLY A 282 -2.25 -10.85 -10.75
CA GLY A 282 -2.78 -10.67 -12.10
C GLY A 282 -2.69 -9.24 -12.62
N LEU A 283 -2.35 -8.26 -11.79
CA LEU A 283 -2.31 -6.83 -12.15
C LEU A 283 -0.97 -6.38 -12.77
N VAL A 284 -0.05 -7.29 -13.08
CA VAL A 284 1.22 -6.97 -13.78
C VAL A 284 1.00 -6.12 -15.04
N PRO A 285 -0.05 -6.32 -15.87
CA PRO A 285 -0.29 -5.46 -17.03
C PRO A 285 -0.78 -4.05 -16.69
N ALA A 286 -1.27 -3.79 -15.47
CA ALA A 286 -1.78 -2.48 -15.07
C ALA A 286 -0.63 -1.48 -14.89
N ARG A 287 -0.83 -0.23 -15.30
CA ARG A 287 0.17 0.83 -15.20
C ARG A 287 0.10 1.54 -13.84
N LEU A 288 0.65 0.90 -12.81
CA LEU A 288 0.62 1.44 -11.44
C LEU A 288 1.61 2.60 -11.27
N VAL A 289 1.16 3.71 -10.69
CA VAL A 289 1.99 4.90 -10.39
C VAL A 289 2.13 5.18 -8.89
N GLY A 290 1.33 4.56 -8.06
CA GLY A 290 1.35 4.64 -6.60
C GLY A 290 0.41 3.61 -6.00
N MET A 291 0.61 3.30 -4.72
CA MET A 291 -0.14 2.26 -4.02
C MET A 291 -0.24 2.57 -2.53
N ASP A 292 -1.28 2.05 -1.89
CA ASP A 292 -1.36 2.00 -0.43
C ASP A 292 -2.04 0.74 0.10
N VAL A 293 -1.81 0.48 1.39
CA VAL A 293 -2.52 -0.51 2.20
C VAL A 293 -2.99 0.21 3.46
N VAL A 294 -4.30 0.19 3.72
CA VAL A 294 -4.95 1.04 4.73
C VAL A 294 -5.83 0.24 5.69
N GLU A 295 -6.33 0.91 6.73
CA GLU A 295 -7.31 0.43 7.72
C GLU A 295 -6.86 -0.73 8.60
N VAL A 296 -5.55 -1.02 8.67
CA VAL A 296 -5.04 -1.99 9.65
C VAL A 296 -5.09 -1.39 11.05
N ALA A 297 -5.96 -1.92 11.90
CA ALA A 297 -6.15 -1.51 13.28
C ALA A 297 -5.70 -2.61 14.26
N PRO A 298 -4.42 -2.64 14.68
CA PRO A 298 -3.83 -3.73 15.45
C PRO A 298 -4.51 -4.02 16.79
N SER A 299 -5.20 -3.02 17.35
CA SER A 299 -5.94 -3.18 18.62
C SER A 299 -7.09 -4.19 18.53
N TYR A 300 -7.57 -4.51 17.33
CA TYR A 300 -8.62 -5.49 17.08
C TYR A 300 -8.10 -6.74 16.39
N ASP A 301 -6.79 -6.79 16.15
CA ASP A 301 -6.16 -7.94 15.52
C ASP A 301 -6.00 -9.11 16.51
N HIS A 302 -5.93 -10.31 15.98
CA HIS A 302 -5.69 -11.51 16.74
C HIS A 302 -4.44 -12.23 16.21
N ALA A 303 -3.43 -12.42 17.05
CA ALA A 303 -2.17 -13.05 16.66
C ALA A 303 -1.54 -12.40 15.41
N GLU A 304 -1.70 -11.09 15.23
CA GLU A 304 -1.15 -10.30 14.11
C GLU A 304 -1.61 -10.76 12.70
N ILE A 305 -2.68 -11.55 12.61
CA ILE A 305 -3.10 -12.15 11.33
C ILE A 305 -3.45 -11.08 10.28
N THR A 306 -4.03 -9.94 10.70
CA THR A 306 -4.33 -8.81 9.81
C THR A 306 -3.07 -8.08 9.38
N ALA A 307 -2.16 -7.78 10.32
CA ALA A 307 -0.89 -7.15 10.02
C ALA A 307 -0.04 -8.02 9.08
N ILE A 308 -0.04 -9.34 9.26
CA ILE A 308 0.61 -10.32 8.39
C ILE A 308 -0.02 -10.30 6.99
N ALA A 309 -1.35 -10.28 6.89
CA ALA A 309 -2.04 -10.19 5.60
C ALA A 309 -1.66 -8.90 4.86
N ALA A 310 -1.68 -7.75 5.56
CA ALA A 310 -1.29 -6.46 5.00
C ALA A 310 0.18 -6.43 4.54
N ALA A 311 1.09 -7.02 5.32
CA ALA A 311 2.49 -7.16 4.94
C ALA A 311 2.65 -7.95 3.62
N HIS A 312 1.90 -9.04 3.46
CA HIS A 312 1.90 -9.82 2.22
C HIS A 312 1.26 -9.07 1.05
N VAL A 313 0.17 -8.32 1.27
CA VAL A 313 -0.43 -7.44 0.26
C VAL A 313 0.58 -6.42 -0.24
N ALA A 314 1.25 -5.71 0.66
CA ALA A 314 2.28 -4.74 0.31
C ALA A 314 3.45 -5.37 -0.46
N ALA A 315 3.89 -6.56 -0.04
CA ALA A 315 4.94 -7.30 -0.74
C ALA A 315 4.52 -7.77 -2.14
N GLU A 316 3.27 -8.23 -2.32
CA GLU A 316 2.73 -8.57 -3.64
C GLU A 316 2.66 -7.36 -4.57
N MET A 317 2.26 -6.19 -4.06
CA MET A 317 2.27 -4.93 -4.82
C MET A 317 3.68 -4.60 -5.33
N LEU A 318 4.69 -4.78 -4.48
CA LEU A 318 6.09 -4.58 -4.87
C LEU A 318 6.55 -5.63 -5.89
N CYS A 319 6.11 -6.89 -5.77
CA CYS A 319 6.40 -7.94 -6.76
C CYS A 319 5.76 -7.64 -8.11
N VAL A 320 4.56 -7.06 -8.14
CA VAL A 320 3.91 -6.59 -9.38
C VAL A 320 4.78 -5.54 -10.07
N LEU A 321 5.24 -4.52 -9.33
CA LEU A 321 6.15 -3.50 -9.87
C LEU A 321 7.48 -4.10 -10.35
N ALA A 322 8.05 -5.03 -9.58
CA ALA A 322 9.28 -5.72 -9.93
C ALA A 322 9.13 -6.54 -11.22
N ALA A 323 8.00 -7.23 -11.38
CA ALA A 323 7.69 -8.01 -12.59
C ALA A 323 7.54 -7.14 -13.84
N GLN A 324 7.10 -5.90 -13.70
CA GLN A 324 7.01 -4.93 -14.82
C GLN A 324 8.39 -4.48 -15.33
N ARG A 325 9.45 -4.71 -14.59
CA ARG A 325 10.84 -4.33 -14.94
C ARG A 325 11.69 -5.51 -15.46
N ARG A 326 11.10 -6.70 -15.46
CA ARG A 326 11.74 -7.92 -16.03
C ARG A 326 11.48 -8.04 -17.49
#